data_4c6889d38ed55f63b935e9fb0401ca77
#
_entry.id   4c6889d38ed55f63b935e9fb0401ca77
#
_cell.length_a   1.000
_cell.length_b   1.000
_cell.length_c   1.000
_cell.angle_alpha   90.00
_cell.angle_beta   90.00
_cell.angle_gamma   90.00
#
_symmetry.space_group_name_H-M   'P 1'
#
loop_
_entity.id
_entity.type
_entity.pdbx_description
1 polymer ?
#
loop_
_entity_poly.entity_id
_entity_poly.type
_entity_poly.pdbx_seq_one_letter_code
_entity_poly.pdbx_strand_id
1 'polypeptide(L)'
;QNAAEKYSNTAVPEERAGEEPVIAVKDVTMQFRIAMNNVSGIKEYVIQLLKKQISYRELLALDHVSFNVYKGEEVGIIGTNGSGKSTLLKIVSGALKPSSGEVQCDRRKVQLLTLGTGFDAELTAKENVYLNGAIIGYSKEFIDSKYDEIVKFAELEGFMEEKVKNFSSGMVSR
;
A
#
# COMPACT_ATOMS: atom_id res chain seq x y z
N GLN A 1 24.53 -0.37 -19.06
CA GLN A 1 24.71 -1.38 -18.01
C GLN A 1 23.51 -1.30 -17.07
N ASN A 2 22.75 -2.40 -16.99
CA ASN A 2 21.43 -2.50 -16.39
C ASN A 2 21.45 -2.24 -14.88
N ALA A 3 20.65 -1.29 -14.42
CA ALA A 3 20.42 -1.03 -12.99
C ALA A 3 19.71 -2.21 -12.27
N ALA A 4 19.22 -3.20 -13.00
CA ALA A 4 18.52 -4.38 -12.48
C ALA A 4 19.46 -5.41 -11.81
N GLU A 5 20.74 -5.44 -12.15
CA GLU A 5 21.68 -6.44 -11.60
C GLU A 5 22.18 -6.18 -10.18
N LYS A 6 21.89 -5.01 -9.60
CA LYS A 6 22.52 -4.59 -8.34
C LYS A 6 21.75 -4.96 -7.07
N TYR A 7 20.53 -5.50 -7.16
CA TYR A 7 19.67 -5.72 -5.98
C TYR A 7 18.90 -7.05 -5.96
N SER A 8 19.41 -8.12 -6.54
CA SER A 8 18.87 -9.46 -6.34
C SER A 8 19.44 -10.09 -5.07
N ASN A 9 19.15 -9.51 -3.92
CA ASN A 9 19.37 -10.18 -2.66
C ASN A 9 18.00 -10.50 -2.05
N THR A 10 17.24 -11.36 -2.71
CA THR A 10 16.11 -12.06 -2.12
C THR A 10 16.70 -13.19 -1.29
N ALA A 11 16.97 -12.93 -0.01
CA ALA A 11 17.03 -14.00 0.96
C ALA A 11 15.62 -14.62 0.96
N VAL A 12 15.44 -15.71 0.22
CA VAL A 12 14.24 -16.55 0.32
C VAL A 12 14.25 -17.08 1.75
N PRO A 13 13.30 -16.71 2.63
CA PRO A 13 13.23 -17.29 3.94
C PRO A 13 13.11 -18.81 3.77
N GLU A 14 13.96 -19.57 4.46
CA GLU A 14 13.91 -21.03 4.44
C GLU A 14 12.49 -21.48 4.79
N GLU A 15 11.93 -22.39 3.99
CA GLU A 15 10.65 -23.02 4.31
C GLU A 15 10.79 -23.68 5.68
N ARG A 16 10.05 -23.19 6.66
CA ARG A 16 10.01 -23.81 7.99
C ARG A 16 9.24 -25.10 7.89
N ALA A 17 9.96 -26.22 7.97
CA ALA A 17 9.38 -27.54 7.83
C ALA A 17 8.24 -27.73 8.85
N GLY A 18 7.00 -27.87 8.35
CA GLY A 18 5.80 -28.15 9.15
C GLY A 18 4.99 -26.94 9.62
N GLU A 19 5.39 -25.69 9.31
CA GLU A 19 4.58 -24.51 9.60
C GLU A 19 3.92 -23.95 8.32
N GLU A 20 2.62 -23.66 8.40
CA GLU A 20 1.92 -22.98 7.30
C GLU A 20 2.16 -21.46 7.38
N PRO A 21 2.63 -20.82 6.30
CA PRO A 21 2.79 -19.37 6.27
C PRO A 21 1.44 -18.65 6.33
N VAL A 22 1.38 -17.55 7.08
CA VAL A 22 0.19 -16.66 7.10
C VAL A 22 0.10 -15.80 5.84
N ILE A 23 1.22 -15.54 5.18
CA ILE A 23 1.33 -14.91 3.86
C ILE A 23 2.34 -15.72 3.05
N ALA A 24 1.93 -16.19 1.88
CA ALA A 24 2.85 -16.80 0.91
C ALA A 24 2.76 -16.02 -0.40
N VAL A 25 3.87 -15.45 -0.83
CA VAL A 25 4.05 -14.76 -2.11
C VAL A 25 4.86 -15.68 -3.01
N LYS A 26 4.30 -16.07 -4.17
CA LYS A 26 4.88 -17.05 -5.08
C LYS A 26 5.02 -16.46 -6.47
N ASP A 27 6.26 -16.26 -6.88
CA ASP A 27 6.64 -15.87 -8.26
C ASP A 27 5.89 -14.64 -8.77
N VAL A 28 5.71 -13.64 -7.89
CA VAL A 28 4.91 -12.45 -8.19
C VAL A 28 5.68 -11.49 -9.08
N THR A 29 5.11 -11.23 -10.25
CA THR A 29 5.59 -10.21 -11.20
C THR A 29 4.52 -9.15 -11.40
N MET A 30 4.93 -7.88 -11.46
CA MET A 30 4.03 -6.77 -11.76
C MET A 30 4.59 -5.85 -12.81
N GLN A 31 3.90 -5.77 -13.93
CA GLN A 31 4.18 -4.88 -15.05
C GLN A 31 3.07 -3.84 -15.21
N PHE A 32 3.46 -2.57 -15.32
CA PHE A 32 2.56 -1.49 -15.68
C PHE A 32 2.78 -1.08 -17.12
N ARG A 33 1.70 -0.86 -17.85
CA ARG A 33 1.74 -0.25 -19.19
C ARG A 33 1.40 1.22 -19.06
N ILE A 34 2.38 2.07 -19.33
CA ILE A 34 2.23 3.52 -19.28
C ILE A 34 2.16 4.03 -20.72
N ALA A 35 1.03 4.69 -21.08
CA ALA A 35 0.93 5.33 -22.39
C ALA A 35 1.92 6.50 -22.46
N MET A 36 2.77 6.50 -23.46
CA MET A 36 3.82 7.54 -23.65
C MET A 36 3.24 8.83 -24.29
N ASN A 37 2.09 8.73 -24.92
CA ASN A 37 1.49 9.87 -25.62
C ASN A 37 0.54 10.64 -24.67
N ASN A 38 0.81 11.92 -24.47
CA ASN A 38 -0.13 12.84 -23.84
C ASN A 38 -1.29 13.08 -24.82
N VAL A 39 -2.36 12.31 -24.65
CA VAL A 39 -3.58 12.52 -25.44
C VAL A 39 -4.45 13.50 -24.70
N SER A 40 -4.54 14.74 -25.19
CA SER A 40 -5.28 15.83 -24.55
C SER A 40 -6.80 15.82 -24.83
N GLY A 41 -7.31 14.83 -25.60
CA GLY A 41 -8.73 14.73 -25.89
C GLY A 41 -9.18 13.39 -26.44
N ILE A 42 -10.50 13.09 -26.25
CA ILE A 42 -11.12 11.84 -26.70
C ILE A 42 -10.97 11.66 -28.23
N LYS A 43 -11.06 12.73 -29.00
CA LYS A 43 -10.89 12.70 -30.48
C LYS A 43 -9.49 12.27 -30.89
N GLU A 44 -8.45 12.81 -30.24
CA GLU A 44 -7.05 12.43 -30.49
C GLU A 44 -6.79 10.99 -30.07
N TYR A 45 -7.37 10.53 -28.97
CA TYR A 45 -7.27 9.14 -28.53
C TYR A 45 -7.81 8.17 -29.59
N VAL A 46 -9.00 8.44 -30.12
CA VAL A 46 -9.63 7.61 -31.17
C VAL A 46 -8.79 7.60 -32.46
N ILE A 47 -8.26 8.76 -32.87
CA ILE A 47 -7.42 8.87 -34.08
C ILE A 47 -6.11 8.10 -33.90
N GLN A 48 -5.45 8.19 -32.74
CA GLN A 48 -4.23 7.48 -32.44
C GLN A 48 -4.45 5.97 -32.29
N LEU A 49 -5.61 5.56 -31.75
CA LEU A 49 -6.02 4.16 -31.65
C LEU A 49 -6.20 3.54 -33.08
N LEU A 50 -6.89 4.25 -33.97
CA LEU A 50 -7.11 3.82 -35.37
C LEU A 50 -5.80 3.76 -36.17
N LYS A 51 -4.86 4.67 -35.89
CA LYS A 51 -3.55 4.71 -36.53
C LYS A 51 -2.51 3.75 -35.90
N LYS A 52 -2.88 2.98 -34.85
CA LYS A 52 -1.96 2.12 -34.08
C LYS A 52 -0.69 2.84 -33.60
N GLN A 53 -0.79 4.15 -33.32
CA GLN A 53 0.34 5.02 -32.94
C GLN A 53 0.47 5.21 -31.41
N ILE A 54 -0.33 4.49 -30.61
CA ILE A 54 -0.19 4.55 -29.13
C ILE A 54 1.03 3.73 -28.77
N SER A 55 2.08 4.43 -28.36
CA SER A 55 3.27 3.81 -27.80
C SER A 55 3.09 3.60 -26.30
N TYR A 56 3.31 2.38 -25.84
CA TYR A 56 3.30 2.02 -24.42
C TYR A 56 4.73 1.75 -23.96
N ARG A 57 5.06 2.29 -22.80
CA ARG A 57 6.26 1.88 -22.07
C ARG A 57 5.84 0.88 -21.00
N GLU A 58 6.50 -0.26 -20.98
CA GLU A 58 6.34 -1.24 -19.91
C GLU A 58 7.29 -0.88 -18.76
N LEU A 59 6.74 -0.80 -17.56
CA LEU A 59 7.48 -0.60 -16.33
C LEU A 59 7.35 -1.87 -15.49
N LEU A 60 8.44 -2.60 -15.35
CA LEU A 60 8.54 -3.76 -14.48
C LEU A 60 8.73 -3.25 -13.04
N ALA A 61 7.70 -3.37 -12.22
CA ALA A 61 7.71 -2.90 -10.84
C ALA A 61 8.12 -3.99 -9.84
N LEU A 62 7.78 -5.26 -10.14
CA LEU A 62 8.18 -6.44 -9.38
C LEU A 62 8.57 -7.53 -10.37
N ASP A 63 9.65 -8.25 -10.08
CA ASP A 63 10.22 -9.28 -10.94
C ASP A 63 10.41 -10.57 -10.13
N HIS A 64 9.55 -11.56 -10.39
CA HIS A 64 9.62 -12.92 -9.80
C HIS A 64 9.85 -12.95 -8.28
N VAL A 65 9.08 -12.13 -7.52
CA VAL A 65 9.22 -12.01 -6.07
C VAL A 65 8.57 -13.19 -5.36
N SER A 66 9.32 -13.88 -4.50
CA SER A 66 8.81 -15.00 -3.68
C SER A 66 9.31 -14.88 -2.25
N PHE A 67 8.40 -15.01 -1.27
CA PHE A 67 8.73 -15.11 0.15
C PHE A 67 7.53 -15.61 0.96
N ASN A 68 7.79 -16.08 2.17
CA ASN A 68 6.79 -16.48 3.14
C ASN A 68 6.88 -15.61 4.40
N VAL A 69 5.75 -15.40 5.06
CA VAL A 69 5.68 -14.78 6.39
C VAL A 69 4.93 -15.72 7.31
N TYR A 70 5.47 -15.98 8.47
CA TYR A 70 4.91 -16.89 9.46
C TYR A 70 4.26 -16.11 10.61
N LYS A 71 3.42 -16.80 11.39
CA LYS A 71 2.70 -16.18 12.50
C LYS A 71 3.67 -15.58 13.54
N GLY A 72 3.45 -14.30 13.87
CA GLY A 72 4.28 -13.56 14.83
C GLY A 72 5.60 -13.04 14.26
N GLU A 73 5.85 -13.21 12.96
CA GLU A 73 7.04 -12.71 12.30
C GLU A 73 6.88 -11.24 11.88
N GLU A 74 7.94 -10.46 12.06
CA GLU A 74 8.05 -9.08 11.57
C GLU A 74 8.97 -9.04 10.37
N VAL A 75 8.46 -8.52 9.24
CA VAL A 75 9.20 -8.47 7.97
C VAL A 75 9.38 -7.02 7.53
N GLY A 76 10.64 -6.60 7.36
CA GLY A 76 11.00 -5.28 6.83
C GLY A 76 11.26 -5.31 5.32
N ILE A 77 10.57 -4.44 4.55
CA ILE A 77 10.81 -4.26 3.12
C ILE A 77 11.62 -2.98 2.93
N ILE A 78 12.88 -3.12 2.51
CA ILE A 78 13.82 -2.01 2.34
C ILE A 78 14.14 -1.83 0.85
N GLY A 79 14.32 -0.60 0.43
CA GLY A 79 14.70 -0.27 -0.94
C GLY A 79 14.54 1.22 -1.24
N THR A 80 15.10 1.66 -2.36
CA THR A 80 15.00 3.05 -2.84
C THR A 80 13.58 3.43 -3.24
N ASN A 81 13.30 4.72 -3.43
CA ASN A 81 12.01 5.16 -3.98
C ASN A 81 11.83 4.60 -5.40
N GLY A 82 10.65 4.07 -5.69
CA GLY A 82 10.33 3.42 -6.97
C GLY A 82 10.75 1.94 -7.06
N SER A 83 11.32 1.32 -6.02
CA SER A 83 11.73 -0.10 -6.04
C SER A 83 10.57 -1.12 -5.89
N GLY A 84 9.32 -0.68 -5.95
CA GLY A 84 8.16 -1.59 -5.91
C GLY A 84 7.60 -1.91 -4.53
N LYS A 85 8.15 -1.40 -3.42
CA LYS A 85 7.68 -1.68 -2.03
C LYS A 85 6.18 -1.49 -1.86
N SER A 86 5.67 -0.32 -2.22
CA SER A 86 4.24 0.00 -2.11
C SER A 86 3.38 -0.84 -3.06
N THR A 87 3.92 -1.24 -4.22
CA THR A 87 3.26 -2.13 -5.16
C THR A 87 3.10 -3.52 -4.55
N LEU A 88 4.16 -4.04 -3.93
CA LEU A 88 4.14 -5.33 -3.25
C LEU A 88 3.12 -5.35 -2.11
N LEU A 89 3.12 -4.32 -1.25
CA LEU A 89 2.14 -4.22 -0.15
C LEU A 89 0.69 -4.16 -0.66
N LYS A 90 0.42 -3.43 -1.76
CA LYS A 90 -0.90 -3.40 -2.40
C LYS A 90 -1.31 -4.76 -2.97
N ILE A 91 -0.37 -5.54 -3.49
CA ILE A 91 -0.65 -6.89 -3.98
C ILE A 91 -0.93 -7.84 -2.80
N VAL A 92 -0.12 -7.80 -1.74
CA VAL A 92 -0.32 -8.62 -0.53
C VAL A 92 -1.67 -8.31 0.11
N SER A 93 -2.05 -7.02 0.21
CA SER A 93 -3.36 -6.62 0.75
C SER A 93 -4.55 -6.94 -0.17
N GLY A 94 -4.29 -7.34 -1.41
CA GLY A 94 -5.31 -7.61 -2.42
C GLY A 94 -5.91 -6.36 -3.08
N ALA A 95 -5.37 -5.17 -2.79
CA ALA A 95 -5.77 -3.92 -3.44
C ALA A 95 -5.30 -3.85 -4.91
N LEU A 96 -4.30 -4.66 -5.28
CA LEU A 96 -3.78 -4.77 -6.63
C LEU A 96 -3.60 -6.24 -7.01
N LYS A 97 -4.00 -6.61 -8.23
CA LYS A 97 -3.77 -7.94 -8.77
C LYS A 97 -2.42 -7.98 -9.49
N PRO A 98 -1.53 -8.97 -9.24
CA PRO A 98 -0.28 -9.10 -9.94
C PRO A 98 -0.49 -9.46 -11.43
N SER A 99 0.51 -9.20 -12.27
CA SER A 99 0.52 -9.60 -13.69
C SER A 99 0.70 -11.11 -13.83
N SER A 100 1.54 -11.72 -12.98
CA SER A 100 1.70 -13.17 -12.84
C SER A 100 2.09 -13.54 -11.42
N GLY A 101 2.07 -14.84 -11.09
CA GLY A 101 2.26 -15.33 -9.74
C GLY A 101 1.02 -15.21 -8.87
N GLU A 102 1.15 -15.59 -7.61
CA GLU A 102 0.03 -15.58 -6.67
C GLU A 102 0.43 -15.16 -5.26
N VAL A 103 -0.56 -14.64 -4.51
CA VAL A 103 -0.43 -14.38 -3.08
C VAL A 103 -1.53 -15.13 -2.35
N GLN A 104 -1.12 -15.97 -1.42
CA GLN A 104 -1.99 -16.73 -0.53
C GLN A 104 -1.94 -16.09 0.87
N CYS A 105 -3.06 -15.56 1.32
CA CYS A 105 -3.26 -15.03 2.67
C CYS A 105 -4.75 -14.94 2.99
N ASP A 106 -5.10 -14.94 4.28
CA ASP A 106 -6.48 -14.61 4.69
C ASP A 106 -6.68 -13.09 4.63
N ARG A 107 -7.21 -12.61 3.51
CA ARG A 107 -7.42 -11.18 3.23
C ARG A 107 -8.28 -10.47 4.27
N ARG A 108 -9.12 -11.19 5.02
CA ARG A 108 -9.92 -10.61 6.12
C ARG A 108 -9.07 -10.19 7.31
N LYS A 109 -7.84 -10.73 7.40
CA LYS A 109 -6.85 -10.43 8.46
C LYS A 109 -5.76 -9.48 8.00
N VAL A 110 -5.73 -9.10 6.71
CA VAL A 110 -4.73 -8.19 6.17
C VAL A 110 -5.29 -6.78 6.15
N GLN A 111 -4.60 -5.87 6.84
CA GLN A 111 -4.91 -4.46 6.84
C GLN A 111 -3.71 -3.66 6.32
N LEU A 112 -3.92 -2.89 5.27
CA LEU A 112 -2.92 -1.98 4.74
C LEU A 112 -3.03 -0.63 5.45
N LEU A 113 -2.10 -0.36 6.35
CA LEU A 113 -2.00 0.95 7.00
C LEU A 113 -1.05 1.83 6.19
N THR A 114 -1.59 2.83 5.53
CA THR A 114 -0.78 3.85 4.83
C THR A 114 -0.86 5.17 5.59
N LEU A 115 0.27 5.84 5.75
CA LEU A 115 0.34 7.12 6.44
C LEU A 115 -0.62 8.14 5.79
N GLY A 116 -1.50 8.72 6.60
CA GLY A 116 -2.46 9.74 6.18
C GLY A 116 -3.55 9.28 5.22
N THR A 117 -3.65 7.98 4.90
CA THR A 117 -4.74 7.47 4.04
C THR A 117 -6.01 7.31 4.85
N GLY A 118 -7.07 7.92 4.39
CA GLY A 118 -8.37 7.89 5.06
C GLY A 118 -8.62 9.11 5.94
N PHE A 119 -7.64 10.01 6.11
CA PHE A 119 -7.89 11.27 6.78
C PHE A 119 -8.50 12.30 5.82
N ASP A 120 -9.59 12.92 6.26
CA ASP A 120 -10.14 14.09 5.59
C ASP A 120 -9.50 15.34 6.21
N ALA A 121 -8.77 16.10 5.40
CA ALA A 121 -8.06 17.28 5.84
C ALA A 121 -9.00 18.41 6.32
N GLU A 122 -10.26 18.40 5.90
CA GLU A 122 -11.25 19.39 6.31
C GLU A 122 -11.94 19.06 7.65
N LEU A 123 -11.81 17.82 8.11
CA LEU A 123 -12.27 17.38 9.41
C LEU A 123 -11.21 17.62 10.49
N THR A 124 -11.67 17.71 11.76
CA THR A 124 -10.80 17.74 12.93
C THR A 124 -10.09 16.40 13.12
N ALA A 125 -9.02 16.39 13.93
CA ALA A 125 -8.35 15.15 14.30
C ALA A 125 -9.31 14.17 15.00
N LYS A 126 -10.16 14.68 15.89
CA LYS A 126 -11.19 13.90 16.56
C LYS A 126 -12.17 13.27 15.59
N GLU A 127 -12.73 14.05 14.65
CA GLU A 127 -13.65 13.54 13.63
C GLU A 127 -13.00 12.47 12.77
N ASN A 128 -11.71 12.64 12.45
CA ASN A 128 -10.93 11.64 11.70
C ASN A 128 -10.73 10.34 12.48
N VAL A 129 -10.55 10.37 13.80
CA VAL A 129 -10.49 9.14 14.63
C VAL A 129 -11.78 8.34 14.48
N TYR A 130 -12.93 9.00 14.57
CA TYR A 130 -14.23 8.33 14.42
C TYR A 130 -14.48 7.86 12.99
N LEU A 131 -14.15 8.69 11.99
CA LEU A 131 -14.30 8.34 10.58
C LEU A 131 -13.46 7.09 10.24
N ASN A 132 -12.19 7.08 10.62
CA ASN A 132 -11.31 5.94 10.34
C ASN A 132 -11.72 4.69 11.12
N GLY A 133 -12.09 4.84 12.39
CA GLY A 133 -12.61 3.73 13.17
C GLY A 133 -13.84 3.09 12.53
N ALA A 134 -14.76 3.91 12.01
CA ALA A 134 -15.96 3.43 11.31
C ALA A 134 -15.61 2.76 9.94
N ILE A 135 -14.66 3.32 9.18
CA ILE A 135 -14.19 2.72 7.90
C ILE A 135 -13.59 1.33 8.15
N ILE A 136 -12.85 1.15 9.25
CA ILE A 136 -12.26 -0.14 9.65
C ILE A 136 -13.34 -1.11 10.15
N GLY A 137 -14.51 -0.61 10.54
CA GLY A 137 -15.65 -1.42 11.01
C GLY A 137 -15.81 -1.49 12.53
N TYR A 138 -15.16 -0.62 13.28
CA TYR A 138 -15.37 -0.52 14.73
C TYR A 138 -16.67 0.22 15.08
N SER A 139 -17.35 -0.22 16.13
CA SER A 139 -18.51 0.49 16.65
C SER A 139 -18.11 1.79 17.36
N LYS A 140 -19.06 2.72 17.44
CA LYS A 140 -18.81 4.00 18.12
C LYS A 140 -18.42 3.78 19.60
N GLU A 141 -19.08 2.85 20.28
CA GLU A 141 -18.82 2.52 21.70
C GLU A 141 -17.38 2.00 21.88
N PHE A 142 -16.88 1.21 20.92
CA PHE A 142 -15.50 0.74 20.95
C PHE A 142 -14.52 1.90 20.75
N ILE A 143 -14.79 2.79 19.79
CA ILE A 143 -13.95 3.97 19.54
C ILE A 143 -13.96 4.88 20.76
N ASP A 144 -15.13 5.16 21.36
CA ASP A 144 -15.25 5.95 22.59
C ASP A 144 -14.39 5.37 23.73
N SER A 145 -14.38 4.04 23.88
CA SER A 145 -13.60 3.36 24.92
C SER A 145 -12.08 3.45 24.70
N LYS A 146 -11.62 3.71 23.47
CA LYS A 146 -10.21 3.79 23.08
C LYS A 146 -9.72 5.20 22.79
N TYR A 147 -10.63 6.17 22.78
CA TYR A 147 -10.33 7.53 22.33
C TYR A 147 -9.17 8.17 23.11
N ASP A 148 -9.21 8.14 24.42
CA ASP A 148 -8.16 8.74 25.27
C ASP A 148 -6.81 8.06 25.10
N GLU A 149 -6.80 6.74 24.88
CA GLU A 149 -5.59 5.97 24.60
C GLU A 149 -4.98 6.36 23.25
N ILE A 150 -5.82 6.54 22.22
CA ILE A 150 -5.40 7.00 20.89
C ILE A 150 -4.80 8.41 20.96
N VAL A 151 -5.48 9.34 21.62
CA VAL A 151 -5.05 10.74 21.77
C VAL A 151 -3.70 10.81 22.46
N LYS A 152 -3.54 10.06 23.56
CA LYS A 152 -2.29 9.99 24.32
C LYS A 152 -1.16 9.36 23.51
N PHE A 153 -1.45 8.29 22.75
CA PHE A 153 -0.45 7.65 21.90
C PHE A 153 0.04 8.59 20.81
N ALA A 154 -0.86 9.37 20.21
CA ALA A 154 -0.52 10.33 19.17
C ALA A 154 0.17 11.60 19.72
N GLU A 155 0.15 11.83 21.04
CA GLU A 155 0.63 13.06 21.69
C GLU A 155 -0.01 14.34 21.11
N LEU A 156 -1.32 14.30 20.87
CA LEU A 156 -2.08 15.37 20.21
C LEU A 156 -3.21 15.94 21.10
N GLU A 157 -3.11 15.81 22.44
CA GLU A 157 -4.16 16.19 23.40
C GLU A 157 -4.67 17.63 23.20
N GLY A 158 -3.80 18.57 22.86
CA GLY A 158 -4.16 19.97 22.63
C GLY A 158 -4.67 20.30 21.22
N PHE A 159 -4.68 19.32 20.29
CA PHE A 159 -4.92 19.57 18.87
C PHE A 159 -6.10 18.79 18.30
N MET A 160 -6.82 18.02 19.12
CA MET A 160 -7.88 17.13 18.65
C MET A 160 -9.08 17.85 18.00
N GLU A 161 -9.36 19.08 18.38
CA GLU A 161 -10.42 19.91 17.80
C GLU A 161 -9.94 20.75 16.60
N GLU A 162 -8.64 20.67 16.25
CA GLU A 162 -8.07 21.35 15.09
C GLU A 162 -8.23 20.51 13.81
N LYS A 163 -8.45 21.20 12.68
CA LYS A 163 -8.52 20.54 11.36
C LYS A 163 -7.16 19.99 10.94
N VAL A 164 -7.17 18.77 10.39
CA VAL A 164 -5.95 18.06 9.96
C VAL A 164 -5.17 18.85 8.91
N LYS A 165 -5.82 19.67 8.09
CA LYS A 165 -5.11 20.55 7.13
C LYS A 165 -4.14 21.55 7.77
N ASN A 166 -4.33 21.86 9.05
CA ASN A 166 -3.47 22.76 9.81
C ASN A 166 -2.28 22.03 10.46
N PHE A 167 -2.23 20.71 10.37
CA PHE A 167 -1.20 19.87 10.98
C PHE A 167 0.10 19.92 10.20
N SER A 168 1.22 19.85 10.91
CA SER A 168 2.50 19.55 10.29
C SER A 168 2.53 18.10 9.78
N SER A 169 3.45 17.78 8.85
CA SER A 169 3.62 16.41 8.36
C SER A 169 3.91 15.41 9.50
N GLY A 170 4.64 15.85 10.53
CA GLY A 170 4.91 15.06 11.72
C GLY A 170 3.64 14.78 12.54
N MET A 171 2.74 15.74 12.68
CA MET A 171 1.46 15.54 13.37
C MET A 171 0.53 14.62 12.60
N VAL A 172 0.51 14.71 11.27
CA VAL A 172 -0.31 13.81 10.41
C VAL A 172 0.19 12.38 10.45
N SER A 173 1.48 12.16 10.72
CA SER A 173 2.07 10.81 10.76
C SER A 173 1.92 10.10 12.10
N ARG A 174 1.48 10.80 13.13
CA ARG A 174 1.19 10.24 14.47
C ARG A 174 -0.25 9.74 14.56
#